data_2235ddcf609c423704080efa1caf4df6
#
_entry.id   2235ddcf609c423704080efa1caf4df6
#
_cell.length_a   1.000
_cell.length_b   1.000
_cell.length_c   1.000
_cell.angle_alpha   90.00
_cell.angle_beta   90.00
_cell.angle_gamma   90.00
#
_symmetry.space_group_name_H-M   'P 1'
#
loop_
_entity.id
_entity.type
_entity.pdbx_description
1 polymer ?
#
loop_
_entity_poly.entity_id
_entity_poly.type
_entity_poly.pdbx_seq_one_letter_code
_entity_poly.pdbx_strand_id
1 'polypeptide(L)'
;MQYSEGQLGRVFVVRIDDGEDMLLSLRQFIIDKSVNAGSILFLGALMNGRMVTGPEEPVIPPVPHFVMFEGGWEVFGVGTIYPGENGPQIHYHASVGRSGHALTGCLREKAITYLVVEAIVLEFTGLSARRVFDEKIQVHLPVFGKEEETQEDDSLDAGDTEEESPVDTSSDESDEMDDLPGGLAEIIRDLTSRPSS
;
A
#
# COMPACT_ATOMS: atom_id res chain seq x y z
N MET A 1 -7.37 -7.96 -20.44
CA MET A 1 -6.01 -7.43 -20.18
C MET A 1 -6.11 -5.92 -20.17
N GLN A 2 -5.52 -5.23 -19.19
CA GLN A 2 -5.43 -3.77 -19.11
C GLN A 2 -3.96 -3.36 -19.23
N TYR A 3 -3.68 -2.20 -19.77
CA TYR A 3 -2.33 -1.65 -19.85
C TYR A 3 -2.37 -0.11 -19.86
N SER A 4 -1.24 0.49 -19.51
CA SER A 4 -0.96 1.91 -19.70
C SER A 4 0.47 2.07 -20.18
N GLU A 5 0.69 2.97 -21.13
CA GLU A 5 2.01 3.30 -21.64
C GLU A 5 2.57 4.53 -20.95
N GLY A 6 3.86 4.52 -20.67
CA GLY A 6 4.56 5.61 -19.99
C GLY A 6 6.05 5.61 -20.31
N GLN A 7 6.81 6.39 -19.56
CA GLN A 7 8.24 6.58 -19.73
C GLN A 7 8.99 6.38 -18.41
N LEU A 8 10.28 6.05 -18.48
CA LEU A 8 11.17 6.06 -17.35
C LEU A 8 11.45 7.51 -16.93
N GLY A 9 11.17 7.81 -15.67
CA GLY A 9 11.49 9.08 -15.03
C GLY A 9 12.82 9.02 -14.27
N ARG A 10 12.80 9.42 -12.99
CA ARG A 10 14.00 9.41 -12.15
C ARG A 10 14.39 7.99 -11.73
N VAL A 11 15.68 7.79 -11.56
CA VAL A 11 16.25 6.56 -11.00
C VAL A 11 16.91 6.90 -9.67
N PHE A 12 16.62 6.10 -8.64
CA PHE A 12 17.26 6.25 -7.34
C PHE A 12 17.92 4.94 -6.94
N VAL A 13 19.09 5.05 -6.31
CA VAL A 13 19.76 3.94 -5.64
C VAL A 13 19.69 4.22 -4.15
N VAL A 14 19.12 3.30 -3.39
CA VAL A 14 18.84 3.45 -1.96
C VAL A 14 19.52 2.32 -1.21
N ARG A 15 20.21 2.66 -0.14
CA ARG A 15 20.76 1.70 0.82
C ARG A 15 19.93 1.78 2.09
N ILE A 16 19.53 0.62 2.59
CA ILE A 16 18.80 0.46 3.86
C ILE A 16 19.75 -0.28 4.80
N ASP A 17 19.99 0.32 5.96
CA ASP A 17 21.01 -0.14 6.90
C ASP A 17 20.48 -1.23 7.84
N ASP A 18 21.42 -1.89 8.52
CA ASP A 18 21.13 -2.95 9.49
C ASP A 18 20.12 -2.49 10.56
N GLY A 19 19.13 -3.32 10.84
CA GLY A 19 18.09 -3.07 11.84
C GLY A 19 16.92 -2.18 11.37
N GLU A 20 17.01 -1.52 10.20
CA GLU A 20 15.91 -0.76 9.64
C GLU A 20 14.82 -1.70 9.06
N ASP A 21 13.57 -1.28 9.17
CA ASP A 21 12.48 -1.95 8.47
C ASP A 21 12.44 -1.50 7.01
N MET A 22 12.84 -2.39 6.10
CA MET A 22 12.92 -2.12 4.66
C MET A 22 11.59 -1.59 4.09
N LEU A 23 10.44 -2.15 4.53
CA LEU A 23 9.14 -1.76 4.00
C LEU A 23 8.78 -0.33 4.42
N LEU A 24 9.04 0.03 5.67
CA LEU A 24 8.79 1.36 6.19
C LEU A 24 9.75 2.38 5.59
N SER A 25 11.06 2.08 5.54
CA SER A 25 12.08 2.98 4.99
C SER A 25 11.82 3.28 3.51
N LEU A 26 11.50 2.28 2.70
CA LEU A 26 11.15 2.48 1.30
C LEU A 26 9.84 3.25 1.13
N ARG A 27 8.82 2.97 1.95
CA ARG A 27 7.58 3.72 1.90
C ARG A 27 7.79 5.21 2.21
N GLN A 28 8.56 5.52 3.26
CA GLN A 28 8.88 6.90 3.61
C GLN A 28 9.67 7.59 2.50
N PHE A 29 10.68 6.92 1.95
CA PHE A 29 11.46 7.43 0.82
C PHE A 29 10.58 7.75 -0.40
N ILE A 30 9.65 6.89 -0.77
CA ILE A 30 8.72 7.09 -1.89
C ILE A 30 7.84 8.32 -1.66
N ILE A 31 7.36 8.52 -0.44
CA ILE A 31 6.57 9.71 -0.06
C ILE A 31 7.44 10.98 -0.15
N ASP A 32 8.62 10.98 0.47
CA ASP A 32 9.54 12.14 0.51
C ASP A 32 9.99 12.58 -0.88
N LYS A 33 10.16 11.62 -1.79
CA LYS A 33 10.54 11.88 -3.19
C LYS A 33 9.35 12.09 -4.12
N SER A 34 8.12 11.99 -3.61
CA SER A 34 6.88 12.14 -4.38
C SER A 34 6.87 11.22 -5.63
N VAL A 35 7.26 9.96 -5.46
CA VAL A 35 7.21 8.96 -6.53
C VAL A 35 5.79 8.39 -6.57
N ASN A 36 5.02 8.74 -7.59
CA ASN A 36 3.62 8.33 -7.72
C ASN A 36 3.46 6.95 -8.36
N ALA A 37 4.28 6.64 -9.36
CA ALA A 37 4.27 5.35 -10.03
C ALA A 37 5.70 4.87 -10.27
N GLY A 38 5.93 3.57 -10.17
CA GLY A 38 7.27 3.04 -10.36
C GLY A 38 7.42 1.56 -10.02
N SER A 39 8.67 1.12 -10.07
CA SER A 39 9.08 -0.20 -9.63
C SER A 39 10.30 -0.10 -8.70
N ILE A 40 10.40 -1.05 -7.78
CA ILE A 40 11.53 -1.21 -6.88
C ILE A 40 12.12 -2.58 -7.15
N LEU A 41 13.42 -2.63 -7.43
CA LEU A 41 14.22 -3.86 -7.43
C LEU A 41 15.07 -3.82 -6.16
N PHE A 42 15.16 -4.91 -5.43
CA PHE A 42 15.96 -4.93 -4.21
C PHE A 42 16.64 -6.27 -4.00
N LEU A 43 17.81 -6.24 -3.36
CA LEU A 43 18.61 -7.39 -2.97
C LEU A 43 19.33 -7.09 -1.66
N GLY A 44 19.75 -8.14 -0.95
CA GLY A 44 20.47 -8.00 0.31
C GLY A 44 20.09 -9.11 1.28
N ALA A 45 20.00 -8.79 2.57
CA ALA A 45 19.62 -9.76 3.59
C ALA A 45 18.60 -9.18 4.60
N LEU A 46 17.75 -10.06 5.12
CA LEU A 46 16.77 -9.77 6.16
C LEU A 46 17.00 -10.65 7.38
N MET A 47 16.84 -10.11 8.59
CA MET A 47 16.91 -10.91 9.81
C MET A 47 15.56 -11.48 10.23
N ASN A 48 14.46 -10.87 9.86
CA ASN A 48 13.12 -11.39 10.08
C ASN A 48 12.12 -10.72 9.16
N GLY A 49 11.00 -11.38 8.95
CA GLY A 49 9.90 -10.84 8.17
C GLY A 49 8.69 -11.73 8.16
N ARG A 50 7.63 -11.22 7.53
CA ARG A 50 6.37 -11.93 7.32
C ARG A 50 6.01 -11.92 5.84
N MET A 51 5.63 -13.08 5.33
CA MET A 51 5.26 -13.28 3.93
C MET A 51 3.92 -13.97 3.80
N VAL A 52 3.19 -13.65 2.74
CA VAL A 52 2.09 -14.46 2.23
C VAL A 52 2.64 -15.32 1.10
N THR A 53 2.69 -16.63 1.31
CA THR A 53 3.26 -17.60 0.36
C THR A 53 2.20 -18.25 -0.55
N GLY A 54 1.05 -17.61 -0.66
CA GLY A 54 -0.10 -18.04 -1.42
C GLY A 54 -1.24 -18.57 -0.53
N PRO A 55 -2.46 -18.67 -1.06
CA PRO A 55 -3.54 -19.38 -0.39
C PRO A 55 -3.37 -20.89 -0.53
N GLU A 56 -3.92 -21.67 0.40
CA GLU A 56 -3.98 -23.14 0.27
C GLU A 56 -4.85 -23.57 -0.91
N GLU A 57 -5.92 -22.81 -1.16
CA GLU A 57 -6.85 -23.05 -2.27
C GLU A 57 -7.03 -21.79 -3.12
N PRO A 58 -7.21 -21.91 -4.45
CA PRO A 58 -7.44 -20.79 -5.35
C PRO A 58 -8.89 -20.29 -5.30
N VAL A 59 -9.35 -19.86 -4.13
CA VAL A 59 -10.70 -19.34 -3.89
C VAL A 59 -10.74 -17.80 -3.93
N ILE A 60 -11.92 -17.22 -4.12
CA ILE A 60 -12.16 -15.78 -4.09
C ILE A 60 -13.27 -15.49 -3.06
N PRO A 61 -13.02 -14.61 -2.07
CA PRO A 61 -11.75 -13.93 -1.77
C PRO A 61 -10.66 -14.90 -1.28
N PRO A 62 -9.36 -14.64 -1.56
CA PRO A 62 -8.27 -15.52 -1.17
C PRO A 62 -8.06 -15.49 0.35
N VAL A 63 -7.83 -16.66 0.95
CA VAL A 63 -7.42 -16.79 2.35
C VAL A 63 -5.88 -16.82 2.40
N PRO A 64 -5.21 -15.77 2.92
CA PRO A 64 -3.75 -15.71 2.88
C PRO A 64 -3.11 -16.71 3.82
N HIS A 65 -2.09 -17.44 3.32
CA HIS A 65 -1.23 -18.28 4.14
C HIS A 65 0.01 -17.47 4.55
N PHE A 66 0.10 -17.12 5.82
CA PHE A 66 1.21 -16.36 6.37
C PHE A 66 2.34 -17.27 6.85
N VAL A 67 3.57 -16.92 6.47
CA VAL A 67 4.79 -17.55 6.96
C VAL A 67 5.71 -16.48 7.54
N MET A 68 6.22 -16.72 8.75
CA MET A 68 7.26 -15.90 9.37
C MET A 68 8.62 -16.54 9.18
N PHE A 69 9.65 -15.74 9.01
CA PHE A 69 11.04 -16.20 8.95
C PHE A 69 11.91 -15.37 9.89
N GLU A 70 12.89 -16.05 10.52
CA GLU A 70 13.83 -15.45 11.47
C GLU A 70 15.26 -15.96 11.21
N GLY A 71 16.25 -15.14 11.61
CA GLY A 71 17.67 -15.37 11.34
C GLY A 71 18.13 -14.69 10.05
N GLY A 72 19.40 -14.80 9.66
CA GLY A 72 19.91 -14.19 8.44
C GLY A 72 19.41 -14.93 7.18
N TRP A 73 18.64 -14.24 6.34
CA TRP A 73 18.11 -14.74 5.07
C TRP A 73 18.53 -13.81 3.94
N GLU A 74 19.10 -14.36 2.87
CA GLU A 74 19.25 -13.59 1.63
C GLU A 74 17.90 -13.20 1.07
N VAL A 75 17.80 -12.03 0.47
CA VAL A 75 16.56 -11.55 -0.17
C VAL A 75 16.84 -11.02 -1.56
N PHE A 76 15.92 -11.32 -2.46
CA PHE A 76 15.80 -10.69 -3.77
C PHE A 76 14.33 -10.47 -4.08
N GLY A 77 13.98 -9.29 -4.62
CA GLY A 77 12.58 -9.03 -4.87
C GLY A 77 12.30 -7.84 -5.77
N VAL A 78 11.00 -7.65 -6.01
CA VAL A 78 10.46 -6.55 -6.79
C VAL A 78 9.24 -5.97 -6.09
N GLY A 79 9.08 -4.65 -6.19
CA GLY A 79 7.88 -3.91 -5.78
C GLY A 79 7.30 -3.12 -6.94
N THR A 80 5.99 -2.90 -6.90
CA THR A 80 5.30 -1.96 -7.79
C THR A 80 4.68 -0.84 -6.97
N ILE A 81 4.83 0.40 -7.42
CA ILE A 81 4.33 1.61 -6.78
C ILE A 81 3.22 2.17 -7.66
N TYR A 82 2.02 2.37 -7.09
CA TYR A 82 0.94 3.09 -7.76
C TYR A 82 0.19 3.95 -6.74
N PRO A 83 -0.45 5.06 -7.17
CA PRO A 83 -1.33 5.84 -6.32
C PRO A 83 -2.46 4.97 -5.76
N GLY A 84 -2.82 5.20 -4.51
CA GLY A 84 -4.00 4.68 -3.86
C GLY A 84 -4.74 5.80 -3.15
N GLU A 85 -5.85 5.50 -2.48
CA GLU A 85 -6.69 6.49 -1.79
C GLU A 85 -5.93 7.35 -0.77
N ASN A 86 -4.99 6.74 -0.03
CA ASN A 86 -4.23 7.39 1.04
C ASN A 86 -2.73 7.55 0.69
N GLY A 87 -2.43 7.87 -0.58
CA GLY A 87 -1.07 8.04 -1.06
C GLY A 87 -0.51 6.80 -1.77
N PRO A 88 0.80 6.75 -2.04
CA PRO A 88 1.41 5.66 -2.79
C PRO A 88 1.27 4.33 -2.06
N GLN A 89 0.76 3.34 -2.76
CA GLN A 89 0.68 1.95 -2.32
C GLN A 89 1.75 1.12 -3.01
N ILE A 90 2.51 0.38 -2.21
CA ILE A 90 3.59 -0.47 -2.70
C ILE A 90 3.22 -1.93 -2.47
N HIS A 91 3.40 -2.74 -3.50
CA HIS A 91 3.18 -4.18 -3.43
C HIS A 91 4.49 -4.90 -3.73
N TYR A 92 5.00 -5.67 -2.77
CA TYR A 92 6.27 -6.36 -2.86
C TYR A 92 6.10 -7.86 -3.02
N HIS A 93 6.83 -8.45 -3.96
CA HIS A 93 7.10 -9.87 -3.99
C HIS A 93 8.60 -10.10 -3.84
N ALA A 94 8.95 -11.10 -3.06
CA ALA A 94 10.34 -11.47 -2.82
C ALA A 94 10.51 -12.98 -2.71
N SER A 95 11.73 -13.41 -2.99
CA SER A 95 12.23 -14.70 -2.56
C SER A 95 13.26 -14.48 -1.46
N VAL A 96 13.11 -15.20 -0.35
CA VAL A 96 14.11 -15.24 0.72
C VAL A 96 14.71 -16.64 0.79
N GLY A 97 16.03 -16.73 0.97
CA GLY A 97 16.76 -18.00 0.93
C GLY A 97 17.75 -18.15 2.08
N ARG A 98 17.81 -19.35 2.67
CA ARG A 98 18.75 -19.70 3.72
C ARG A 98 18.99 -21.22 3.76
N SER A 99 20.26 -21.63 3.74
CA SER A 99 20.67 -23.03 3.98
C SER A 99 19.89 -24.07 3.13
N GLY A 100 19.68 -23.77 1.85
CA GLY A 100 18.96 -24.65 0.93
C GLY A 100 17.44 -24.59 1.01
N HIS A 101 16.88 -23.73 1.87
CA HIS A 101 15.45 -23.44 1.94
C HIS A 101 15.16 -22.10 1.29
N ALA A 102 14.04 -22.00 0.60
CA ALA A 102 13.55 -20.75 0.05
C ALA A 102 12.05 -20.58 0.30
N LEU A 103 11.63 -19.33 0.54
CA LEU A 103 10.25 -18.91 0.59
C LEU A 103 10.05 -17.83 -0.47
N THR A 104 8.96 -17.91 -1.22
CA THR A 104 8.61 -16.88 -2.22
C THR A 104 7.19 -16.45 -2.01
N GLY A 105 6.96 -15.14 -2.02
CA GLY A 105 5.62 -14.59 -1.83
C GLY A 105 5.61 -13.09 -1.64
N CYS A 106 4.48 -12.61 -1.13
CA CYS A 106 4.26 -11.20 -0.87
C CYS A 106 4.80 -10.83 0.52
N LEU A 107 5.78 -9.91 0.60
CA LEU A 107 6.24 -9.35 1.87
C LEU A 107 5.14 -8.48 2.49
N ARG A 108 4.89 -8.69 3.78
CA ARG A 108 3.82 -8.00 4.52
C ARG A 108 4.30 -7.57 5.89
N GLU A 109 3.76 -6.44 6.35
CA GLU A 109 3.87 -5.91 7.72
C GLU A 109 5.29 -5.55 8.16
N LYS A 110 6.25 -6.45 8.04
CA LYS A 110 7.60 -6.26 8.58
C LYS A 110 8.65 -6.98 7.71
N ALA A 111 9.79 -6.31 7.51
CA ALA A 111 10.98 -6.88 6.86
C ALA A 111 12.25 -6.17 7.39
N ILE A 112 12.83 -6.70 8.48
CA ILE A 112 13.98 -6.07 9.13
C ILE A 112 15.26 -6.44 8.39
N THR A 113 15.99 -5.44 7.96
CA THR A 113 17.27 -5.57 7.28
C THR A 113 18.32 -6.21 8.18
N TYR A 114 19.08 -7.16 7.63
CA TYR A 114 20.30 -7.70 8.19
C TYR A 114 21.46 -7.26 7.32
N LEU A 115 22.47 -6.64 7.91
CA LEU A 115 23.61 -6.02 7.25
C LEU A 115 23.20 -4.88 6.31
N VAL A 116 22.61 -5.19 5.17
CA VAL A 116 22.23 -4.20 4.15
C VAL A 116 21.15 -4.73 3.22
N VAL A 117 20.28 -3.84 2.76
CA VAL A 117 19.47 -4.02 1.54
C VAL A 117 19.78 -2.87 0.60
N GLU A 118 20.08 -3.22 -0.65
CA GLU A 118 20.21 -2.27 -1.76
C GLU A 118 18.92 -2.28 -2.58
N ALA A 119 18.37 -1.10 -2.85
CA ALA A 119 17.17 -0.95 -3.66
C ALA A 119 17.40 0.03 -4.82
N ILE A 120 16.89 -0.33 -5.98
CA ILE A 120 16.83 0.55 -7.16
C ILE A 120 15.37 0.92 -7.38
N VAL A 121 15.06 2.20 -7.26
CA VAL A 121 13.72 2.73 -7.50
C VAL A 121 13.68 3.36 -8.88
N LEU A 122 12.81 2.84 -9.73
CA LEU A 122 12.56 3.32 -11.09
C LEU A 122 11.22 4.05 -11.09
N GLU A 123 11.24 5.37 -11.25
CA GLU A 123 10.02 6.15 -11.39
C GLU A 123 9.47 6.02 -12.80
N PHE A 124 8.14 5.86 -12.91
CA PHE A 124 7.43 5.89 -14.18
C PHE A 124 6.62 7.18 -14.29
N THR A 125 6.65 7.80 -15.46
CA THR A 125 5.91 9.01 -15.78
C THR A 125 4.96 8.79 -16.96
N GLY A 126 3.90 9.59 -17.05
CA GLY A 126 2.93 9.49 -18.14
C GLY A 126 2.01 8.27 -18.08
N LEU A 127 2.06 7.49 -16.99
CA LEU A 127 1.14 6.38 -16.77
C LEU A 127 -0.21 6.86 -16.22
N SER A 128 -1.28 6.20 -16.67
CA SER A 128 -2.56 6.21 -15.98
C SER A 128 -2.70 4.87 -15.25
N ALA A 129 -2.38 4.87 -13.96
CA ALA A 129 -2.38 3.68 -13.12
C ALA A 129 -2.71 4.06 -11.67
N ARG A 130 -3.54 3.26 -11.00
CA ARG A 130 -3.86 3.42 -9.58
C ARG A 130 -4.20 2.07 -8.95
N ARG A 131 -4.15 1.97 -7.61
CA ARG A 131 -4.66 0.83 -6.87
C ARG A 131 -6.04 1.13 -6.34
N VAL A 132 -6.99 0.25 -6.66
CA VAL A 132 -8.40 0.34 -6.26
C VAL A 132 -8.76 -0.92 -5.49
N PHE A 133 -9.53 -0.77 -4.42
CA PHE A 133 -10.05 -1.92 -3.68
C PHE A 133 -11.12 -2.62 -4.52
N ASP A 134 -10.96 -3.93 -4.70
CA ASP A 134 -11.94 -4.78 -5.39
C ASP A 134 -12.78 -5.51 -4.34
N GLU A 135 -14.04 -5.16 -4.25
CA GLU A 135 -14.97 -5.73 -3.24
C GLU A 135 -15.17 -7.24 -3.39
N LYS A 136 -15.10 -7.76 -4.59
CA LYS A 136 -15.27 -9.19 -4.85
C LYS A 136 -14.03 -9.99 -4.46
N ILE A 137 -12.86 -9.47 -4.79
CA ILE A 137 -11.57 -10.13 -4.52
C ILE A 137 -11.04 -9.77 -3.13
N GLN A 138 -11.53 -8.67 -2.50
CA GLN A 138 -11.13 -8.18 -1.18
C GLN A 138 -9.64 -7.80 -1.11
N VAL A 139 -9.07 -7.30 -2.20
CA VAL A 139 -7.70 -6.77 -2.27
C VAL A 139 -7.62 -5.54 -3.16
N HIS A 140 -6.60 -4.72 -2.97
CA HIS A 140 -6.31 -3.60 -3.87
C HIS A 140 -5.62 -4.10 -5.13
N LEU A 141 -6.26 -3.93 -6.27
CA LEU A 141 -5.75 -4.30 -7.59
C LEU A 141 -5.26 -3.07 -8.35
N PRO A 142 -4.22 -3.21 -9.20
CA PRO A 142 -3.83 -2.16 -10.11
C PRO A 142 -4.88 -2.04 -11.23
N VAL A 143 -5.33 -0.82 -11.47
CA VAL A 143 -6.22 -0.45 -12.58
C VAL A 143 -5.47 0.48 -13.50
N PHE A 144 -5.52 0.22 -14.81
CA PHE A 144 -4.83 0.97 -15.85
C PHE A 144 -5.84 1.57 -16.84
N GLY A 145 -5.53 2.76 -17.36
CA GLY A 145 -6.37 3.51 -18.29
C GLY A 145 -6.91 4.79 -17.65
N LYS A 146 -7.42 5.69 -18.48
CA LYS A 146 -8.11 6.89 -18.01
C LYS A 146 -9.42 6.47 -17.35
N GLU A 147 -9.84 7.20 -16.33
CA GLU A 147 -11.24 7.16 -15.90
C GLU A 147 -12.07 7.54 -17.13
N GLU A 148 -13.00 6.69 -17.54
CA GLU A 148 -14.12 7.17 -18.32
C GLU A 148 -14.82 8.15 -17.38
N GLU A 149 -14.75 9.46 -17.71
CA GLU A 149 -15.63 10.45 -17.12
C GLU A 149 -17.04 9.90 -17.35
N THR A 150 -17.68 9.43 -16.30
CA THR A 150 -19.12 9.23 -16.32
C THR A 150 -19.68 10.60 -16.62
N GLN A 151 -20.05 10.84 -17.88
CA GLN A 151 -20.90 11.96 -18.25
C GLN A 151 -22.17 11.76 -17.45
N GLU A 152 -22.30 12.51 -16.35
CA GLU A 152 -23.59 12.77 -15.78
C GLU A 152 -24.40 13.44 -16.89
N ASP A 153 -25.36 12.72 -17.40
CA ASP A 153 -26.35 13.19 -18.37
C ASP A 153 -27.20 14.24 -17.65
N ASP A 154 -26.72 15.47 -17.70
CA ASP A 154 -27.38 16.64 -17.16
C ASP A 154 -28.52 17.05 -18.13
N SER A 155 -29.49 16.17 -18.31
CA SER A 155 -30.76 16.49 -18.91
C SER A 155 -31.57 17.31 -17.91
N LEU A 156 -31.29 18.60 -17.90
CA LEU A 156 -32.12 19.62 -17.26
C LEU A 156 -33.53 19.58 -17.87
N ASP A 157 -34.46 19.02 -17.15
CA ASP A 157 -35.88 19.33 -17.36
C ASP A 157 -36.21 20.53 -16.51
N ALA A 158 -36.57 21.63 -17.22
CA ALA A 158 -37.02 22.88 -16.65
C ALA A 158 -38.52 22.79 -16.32
N GLY A 159 -38.87 22.99 -15.05
CA GLY A 159 -40.29 23.07 -14.61
C GLY A 159 -40.44 23.79 -13.29
N ASP A 160 -40.70 25.06 -13.41
CA ASP A 160 -41.48 26.06 -12.62
C ASP A 160 -41.79 25.83 -11.13
N THR A 161 -41.37 26.87 -10.38
CA THR A 161 -42.05 27.66 -9.32
C THR A 161 -42.88 26.96 -8.22
N GLU A 162 -42.59 27.24 -6.96
CA GLU A 162 -43.23 28.21 -6.07
C GLU A 162 -42.59 28.27 -4.67
N GLU A 163 -42.67 29.47 -4.10
CA GLU A 163 -42.17 29.96 -2.82
C GLU A 163 -42.74 29.24 -1.59
N GLU A 164 -41.96 29.10 -0.52
CA GLU A 164 -42.26 29.68 0.80
C GLU A 164 -41.12 29.39 1.80
N SER A 165 -40.68 30.45 2.45
CA SER A 165 -39.78 30.52 3.61
C SER A 165 -40.57 30.53 4.93
N PRO A 166 -39.96 30.75 6.11
CA PRO A 166 -38.98 29.94 6.83
C PRO A 166 -39.49 29.62 8.26
N VAL A 167 -38.89 28.67 8.99
CA VAL A 167 -38.88 28.65 10.48
C VAL A 167 -37.64 28.00 11.04
N ASP A 168 -37.00 28.70 11.83
CA ASP A 168 -36.04 28.79 12.88
C ASP A 168 -36.00 27.58 13.87
N THR A 169 -34.86 27.51 14.52
CA THR A 169 -34.46 27.06 15.86
C THR A 169 -33.73 25.74 16.06
N SER A 170 -32.47 25.98 16.39
CA SER A 170 -31.73 25.57 17.61
C SER A 170 -31.39 24.11 17.89
N SER A 171 -30.05 23.94 18.08
CA SER A 171 -29.36 23.19 19.15
C SER A 171 -29.54 21.67 19.21
N ASP A 172 -28.45 20.91 19.03
CA ASP A 172 -27.70 20.35 20.13
C ASP A 172 -26.44 19.65 19.63
N GLU A 173 -25.33 19.99 20.26
CA GLU A 173 -24.10 19.24 20.22
C GLU A 173 -24.25 17.99 21.10
N SER A 174 -23.89 16.83 20.58
CA SER A 174 -23.32 15.75 21.43
C SER A 174 -22.64 14.69 20.57
N ASP A 175 -21.34 14.55 20.82
CA ASP A 175 -20.49 13.35 20.79
C ASP A 175 -21.05 12.10 20.10
N GLU A 176 -20.44 11.75 18.95
CA GLU A 176 -20.26 10.35 18.59
C GLU A 176 -18.84 10.12 18.05
N MET A 177 -17.98 9.78 18.99
CA MET A 177 -16.68 9.18 18.75
C MET A 177 -16.82 7.71 19.14
N ASP A 178 -17.26 6.87 18.18
CA ASP A 178 -17.11 5.42 18.24
C ASP A 178 -17.48 4.82 16.88
N ASP A 179 -16.47 4.53 16.06
CA ASP A 179 -16.36 3.32 15.23
C ASP A 179 -15.07 3.38 14.39
N LEU A 180 -13.95 3.00 15.02
CA LEU A 180 -12.73 2.65 14.31
C LEU A 180 -12.57 1.12 14.37
N PRO A 181 -12.34 0.44 13.23
CA PRO A 181 -12.15 -1.00 13.23
C PRO A 181 -10.93 -1.38 14.05
N GLY A 182 -11.14 -2.32 14.98
CA GLY A 182 -10.17 -2.76 15.98
C GLY A 182 -8.85 -3.23 15.36
N GLY A 183 -7.82 -2.50 15.67
CA GLY A 183 -6.43 -2.76 15.26
C GLY A 183 -5.55 -1.51 15.34
N LEU A 184 -6.09 -0.33 15.06
CA LEU A 184 -5.30 0.91 15.06
C LEU A 184 -5.13 1.48 16.48
N ALA A 185 -6.08 1.23 17.38
CA ALA A 185 -6.05 1.72 18.77
C ALA A 185 -4.97 1.02 19.62
N GLU A 186 -4.63 -0.23 19.33
CA GLU A 186 -3.57 -0.96 20.04
C GLU A 186 -2.18 -0.48 19.65
N ILE A 187 -1.97 -0.14 18.38
CA ILE A 187 -0.67 0.36 17.87
C ILE A 187 -0.34 1.74 18.46
N ILE A 188 -1.34 2.60 18.63
CA ILE A 188 -1.13 3.95 19.21
C ILE A 188 -0.86 3.88 20.72
N ARG A 189 -1.44 2.92 21.43
CA ARG A 189 -1.23 2.74 22.87
C ARG A 189 0.18 2.26 23.23
N ASP A 190 0.78 1.44 22.37
CA ASP A 190 2.14 0.89 22.59
C ASP A 190 3.24 1.93 22.32
N LEU A 191 2.99 2.91 21.45
CA LEU A 191 3.93 3.99 21.14
C LEU A 191 3.98 5.11 22.21
N THR A 192 2.94 5.22 23.08
CA THR A 192 2.86 6.27 24.09
C THR A 192 3.25 5.81 25.50
N SER A 193 3.56 4.52 25.71
CA SER A 193 3.82 3.93 27.04
C SER A 193 5.27 3.58 27.33
N ARG A 194 6.26 4.03 26.53
CA ARG A 194 7.69 3.82 26.88
C ARG A 194 8.21 4.95 27.74
N PRO A 195 8.68 4.68 29.00
CA PRO A 195 9.35 5.68 29.79
C PRO A 195 10.74 5.97 29.23
N SER A 196 11.06 7.26 29.18
CA SER A 196 12.39 7.78 28.84
C SER A 196 13.42 7.31 29.88
N SER A 197 14.46 6.65 29.40
CA SER A 197 15.71 6.41 30.18
C SER A 197 16.89 6.49 29.22
#